data_64f10e3e2dc94cd2cde62ae98894053b
#
_entry.id   64f10e3e2dc94cd2cde62ae98894053b
#
_cell.length_a   1.000
_cell.length_b   1.000
_cell.length_c   1.000
_cell.angle_alpha   90.00
_cell.angle_beta   90.00
_cell.angle_gamma   90.00
#
_symmetry.space_group_name_H-M   'P 1'
#
loop_
_entity.id
_entity.type
_entity.pdbx_description
1 polymer ?
#
loop_
_entity_poly.entity_id
_entity_poly.type
_entity_poly.pdbx_seq_one_letter_code
_entity_poly.pdbx_strand_id
1 'polypeptide(L)'
;QNMDFLWVLARTGTQQSRGRGLSLFICDRIAAGVTVSGLPTLDGDQLNEVYFDQVEVPQEHRVGEENGAWPLIGEALADERHIQFPPGRVRRDLEEMVAWLNDNGLSNEPVIRQRIAELTAQVMETQMMGLKVLEAMSNGKDATVDAAMNKIIHTVTCQEIVRTVLDFGGPEALVNGAGPELIWRQSLTETIGGGTSEIMRSVVSRQLLGLGS
;
A
#
# COMPACT_ATOMS: atom_id res chain seq x y z
N GLN A 1 3.13 -8.33 -15.51
CA GLN A 1 3.22 -9.17 -16.70
C GLN A 1 1.89 -9.36 -17.45
N ASN A 2 0.75 -9.10 -16.80
CA ASN A 2 -0.59 -9.31 -17.38
C ASN A 2 -1.22 -8.03 -17.93
N MET A 3 -0.50 -6.92 -17.94
CA MET A 3 -0.97 -5.62 -18.44
C MET A 3 -0.59 -5.47 -19.92
N ASP A 4 -1.40 -4.79 -20.70
CA ASP A 4 -1.14 -4.49 -22.11
C ASP A 4 -0.23 -3.28 -22.28
N PHE A 5 -0.32 -2.33 -21.34
CA PHE A 5 0.41 -1.08 -21.38
C PHE A 5 1.18 -0.82 -20.09
N LEU A 6 2.25 -0.05 -20.22
CA LEU A 6 3.10 0.42 -19.14
C LEU A 6 2.99 1.94 -19.00
N TRP A 7 2.79 2.41 -17.79
CA TRP A 7 2.96 3.82 -17.44
C TRP A 7 4.44 4.08 -17.20
N VAL A 8 5.05 4.89 -18.05
CA VAL A 8 6.48 5.15 -18.01
C VAL A 8 6.73 6.60 -17.67
N LEU A 9 7.28 6.85 -16.48
CA LEU A 9 7.75 8.17 -16.08
C LEU A 9 9.21 8.32 -16.55
N ALA A 10 9.43 9.12 -17.57
CA ALA A 10 10.73 9.30 -18.19
C ALA A 10 11.24 10.74 -18.08
N ARG A 11 12.56 10.87 -18.02
CA ARG A 11 13.19 12.19 -18.02
C ARG A 11 13.30 12.73 -19.45
N THR A 12 12.61 13.82 -19.69
CA THR A 12 12.66 14.57 -20.96
C THR A 12 13.37 15.92 -20.80
N GLY A 13 13.44 16.45 -19.58
CA GLY A 13 14.21 17.65 -19.25
C GLY A 13 15.62 17.37 -18.72
N THR A 14 16.30 18.42 -18.28
CA THR A 14 17.64 18.30 -17.70
C THR A 14 17.61 17.66 -16.31
N GLN A 15 18.75 17.10 -15.86
CA GLN A 15 18.86 16.53 -14.53
C GLN A 15 18.61 17.56 -13.42
N GLN A 16 18.98 18.83 -13.65
CA GLN A 16 18.79 19.94 -12.71
C GLN A 16 17.30 20.30 -12.50
N SER A 17 16.43 20.00 -13.47
CA SER A 17 14.98 20.27 -13.35
C SER A 17 14.26 19.36 -12.34
N ARG A 18 14.93 18.31 -11.82
CA ARG A 18 14.36 17.36 -10.86
C ARG A 18 13.00 16.82 -11.36
N GLY A 19 11.95 16.87 -10.55
CA GLY A 19 10.60 16.43 -10.92
C GLY A 19 9.96 17.23 -12.06
N ARG A 20 10.36 18.49 -12.26
CA ARG A 20 9.88 19.35 -13.36
C ARG A 20 10.46 18.99 -14.75
N GLY A 21 11.32 18.01 -14.85
CA GLY A 21 11.86 17.52 -16.12
C GLY A 21 11.40 16.11 -16.44
N LEU A 22 10.23 15.71 -15.96
CA LEU A 22 9.66 14.38 -16.17
C LEU A 22 8.39 14.47 -17.01
N SER A 23 8.26 13.55 -17.97
CA SER A 23 7.06 13.36 -18.78
C SER A 23 6.53 11.95 -18.57
N LEU A 24 5.23 11.79 -18.71
CA LEU A 24 4.53 10.51 -18.56
C LEU A 24 4.14 9.98 -19.94
N PHE A 25 4.38 8.69 -20.17
CA PHE A 25 4.06 8.01 -21.41
C PHE A 25 3.27 6.74 -21.16
N ILE A 26 2.39 6.38 -22.10
CA ILE A 26 1.81 5.06 -22.20
C ILE A 26 2.63 4.29 -23.25
N CYS A 27 3.31 3.25 -22.79
CA CYS A 27 4.15 2.41 -23.64
C CYS A 27 3.49 1.02 -23.79
N ASP A 28 3.45 0.50 -25.00
CA ASP A 28 2.99 -0.86 -25.24
C ASP A 28 3.98 -1.84 -24.59
N ARG A 29 3.47 -2.78 -23.80
CA ARG A 29 4.30 -3.79 -23.12
C ARG A 29 5.05 -4.70 -24.10
N ILE A 30 4.51 -4.88 -25.30
CA ILE A 30 5.12 -5.73 -26.34
C ILE A 30 5.90 -4.92 -27.37
N ALA A 31 6.12 -3.61 -27.14
CA ALA A 31 6.93 -2.79 -28.03
C ALA A 31 8.35 -3.35 -28.17
N ALA A 32 8.93 -3.20 -29.35
CA ALA A 32 10.31 -3.62 -29.59
C ALA A 32 11.26 -2.93 -28.62
N GLY A 33 12.12 -3.68 -27.96
CA GLY A 33 13.05 -3.17 -26.94
C GLY A 33 12.50 -3.20 -25.50
N VAL A 34 11.24 -3.57 -25.28
CA VAL A 34 10.70 -3.78 -23.92
C VAL A 34 10.94 -5.24 -23.52
N THR A 35 11.57 -5.42 -22.35
CA THR A 35 11.74 -6.74 -21.72
C THR A 35 11.19 -6.69 -20.30
N VAL A 36 10.34 -7.66 -19.94
CA VAL A 36 9.75 -7.79 -18.62
C VAL A 36 10.24 -9.08 -17.98
N SER A 37 10.86 -8.97 -16.80
CA SER A 37 11.35 -10.09 -16.00
C SER A 37 10.64 -10.14 -14.66
N GLY A 38 10.10 -11.30 -14.29
CA GLY A 38 9.40 -11.50 -13.03
C GLY A 38 10.36 -11.58 -11.84
N LEU A 39 10.02 -10.91 -10.77
CA LEU A 39 10.74 -10.92 -9.49
C LEU A 39 9.78 -11.41 -8.40
N PRO A 40 9.82 -12.70 -8.00
CA PRO A 40 9.00 -13.23 -6.92
C PRO A 40 9.29 -12.53 -5.58
N THR A 41 8.25 -12.21 -4.83
CA THR A 41 8.36 -11.53 -3.54
C THR A 41 7.94 -12.43 -2.38
N LEU A 42 8.37 -12.07 -1.16
CA LEU A 42 8.12 -12.87 0.04
C LEU A 42 6.63 -13.03 0.35
N ASP A 43 5.80 -12.07 -0.01
CA ASP A 43 4.35 -12.07 0.20
C ASP A 43 3.57 -13.02 -0.72
N GLY A 44 4.29 -13.74 -1.59
CA GLY A 44 3.71 -14.67 -2.55
C GLY A 44 3.21 -14.02 -3.83
N ASP A 45 3.46 -12.73 -3.99
CA ASP A 45 3.18 -11.97 -5.20
C ASP A 45 4.42 -11.91 -6.11
N GLN A 46 4.34 -11.13 -7.17
CA GLN A 46 5.43 -10.95 -8.12
C GLN A 46 5.52 -9.48 -8.54
N LEU A 47 6.67 -8.88 -8.28
CA LEU A 47 7.06 -7.64 -8.95
C LEU A 47 7.66 -7.95 -10.32
N ASN A 48 7.91 -6.92 -11.11
CA ASN A 48 8.55 -7.08 -12.40
C ASN A 48 9.63 -6.02 -12.59
N GLU A 49 10.76 -6.46 -13.09
CA GLU A 49 11.77 -5.57 -13.66
C GLU A 49 11.40 -5.32 -15.12
N VAL A 50 11.41 -4.07 -15.54
CA VAL A 50 11.10 -3.68 -16.92
C VAL A 50 12.29 -2.93 -17.49
N TYR A 51 12.83 -3.47 -18.57
CA TYR A 51 13.95 -2.90 -19.30
C TYR A 51 13.45 -2.28 -20.59
N PHE A 52 13.96 -1.09 -20.90
CA PHE A 52 13.68 -0.34 -22.12
C PHE A 52 14.99 -0.12 -22.86
N ASP A 53 15.14 -0.77 -24.02
CA ASP A 53 16.31 -0.62 -24.87
C ASP A 53 15.89 -0.03 -26.23
N GLN A 54 16.22 1.24 -26.44
CA GLN A 54 15.90 1.99 -27.67
C GLN A 54 14.40 1.92 -28.04
N VAL A 55 13.52 1.93 -27.05
CA VAL A 55 12.07 1.86 -27.26
C VAL A 55 11.56 3.19 -27.83
N GLU A 56 10.92 3.14 -28.96
CA GLU A 56 10.26 4.31 -29.56
C GLU A 56 8.79 4.37 -29.09
N VAL A 57 8.42 5.49 -28.48
CA VAL A 57 7.04 5.77 -28.03
C VAL A 57 6.51 6.95 -28.83
N PRO A 58 5.39 6.80 -29.57
CA PRO A 58 4.78 7.90 -30.31
C PRO A 58 4.43 9.10 -29.42
N GLN A 59 4.55 10.30 -29.95
CA GLN A 59 4.30 11.54 -29.20
C GLN A 59 2.85 11.61 -28.68
N GLU A 60 1.90 11.05 -29.42
CA GLU A 60 0.48 10.96 -29.02
C GLU A 60 0.23 10.06 -27.80
N HIS A 61 1.20 9.22 -27.45
CA HIS A 61 1.14 8.39 -26.23
C HIS A 61 1.69 9.12 -25.00
N ARG A 62 2.10 10.39 -25.14
CA ARG A 62 2.46 11.21 -23.98
C ARG A 62 1.19 11.67 -23.25
N VAL A 63 1.16 11.48 -21.94
CA VAL A 63 0.07 11.92 -21.07
C VAL A 63 0.38 13.32 -20.53
N GLY A 64 -0.42 14.28 -20.93
CA GLY A 64 -0.23 15.69 -20.55
C GLY A 64 0.92 16.40 -21.29
N GLU A 65 1.34 17.53 -20.72
CA GLU A 65 2.39 18.36 -21.30
C GLU A 65 3.79 17.76 -21.08
N GLU A 66 4.72 18.09 -21.99
CA GLU A 66 6.12 17.72 -21.81
C GLU A 66 6.68 18.34 -20.53
N ASN A 67 7.42 17.55 -19.76
CA ASN A 67 7.93 17.90 -18.43
C ASN A 67 6.86 18.19 -17.37
N GLY A 68 5.58 17.89 -17.65
CA GLY A 68 4.42 18.16 -16.80
C GLY A 68 3.93 16.94 -15.99
N ALA A 69 4.69 15.84 -15.92
CA ALA A 69 4.20 14.61 -15.31
C ALA A 69 4.07 14.66 -13.78
N TRP A 70 4.85 15.49 -13.09
CA TRP A 70 4.93 15.43 -11.63
C TRP A 70 3.60 15.71 -10.90
N PRO A 71 2.82 16.75 -11.28
CA PRO A 71 1.48 16.95 -10.71
C PRO A 71 0.53 15.78 -10.97
N LEU A 72 0.52 15.24 -12.19
CA LEU A 72 -0.35 14.11 -12.57
C LEU A 72 -0.07 12.86 -11.73
N ILE A 73 1.21 12.53 -11.56
CA ILE A 73 1.61 11.40 -10.71
C ILE A 73 1.26 11.67 -9.24
N GLY A 74 1.42 12.90 -8.77
CA GLY A 74 1.04 13.29 -7.40
C GLY A 74 -0.45 13.06 -7.11
N GLU A 75 -1.31 13.44 -8.05
CA GLU A 75 -2.76 13.23 -7.98
C GLU A 75 -3.11 11.74 -8.02
N ALA A 76 -2.58 10.99 -8.99
CA ALA A 76 -2.81 9.55 -9.11
C ALA A 76 -2.37 8.77 -7.86
N LEU A 77 -1.21 9.09 -7.29
CA LEU A 77 -0.74 8.45 -6.05
C LEU A 77 -1.56 8.86 -4.82
N ALA A 78 -2.16 10.04 -4.81
CA ALA A 78 -3.07 10.44 -3.74
C ALA A 78 -4.35 9.61 -3.79
N ASP A 79 -4.95 9.46 -4.96
CA ASP A 79 -6.17 8.67 -5.17
C ASP A 79 -5.93 7.18 -4.89
N GLU A 80 -4.80 6.62 -5.30
CA GLU A 80 -4.44 5.24 -5.01
C GLU A 80 -4.44 4.93 -3.51
N ARG A 81 -3.88 5.83 -2.68
CA ARG A 81 -3.84 5.64 -1.22
C ARG A 81 -5.22 5.46 -0.59
N HIS A 82 -6.24 6.13 -1.13
CA HIS A 82 -7.61 6.03 -0.62
C HIS A 82 -8.23 4.65 -0.91
N ILE A 83 -7.84 4.03 -2.02
CA ILE A 83 -8.35 2.72 -2.45
C ILE A 83 -7.58 1.58 -1.80
N GLN A 84 -6.28 1.75 -1.57
CA GLN A 84 -5.37 0.69 -1.12
C GLN A 84 -5.63 0.22 0.32
N PHE A 85 -6.14 1.11 1.19
CA PHE A 85 -6.37 0.82 2.61
C PHE A 85 -7.87 0.89 3.00
N PRO A 86 -8.73 0.00 2.42
CA PRO A 86 -10.16 0.04 2.69
C PRO A 86 -10.45 -0.40 4.13
N PRO A 87 -11.41 0.26 4.82
CA PRO A 87 -11.73 -0.03 6.22
C PRO A 87 -12.13 -1.48 6.51
N GLY A 88 -12.69 -2.18 5.51
CA GLY A 88 -13.16 -3.56 5.66
C GLY A 88 -12.04 -4.60 5.70
N ARG A 89 -10.86 -4.30 5.18
CA ARG A 89 -9.76 -5.28 5.08
C ARG A 89 -9.25 -5.70 6.45
N VAL A 90 -8.89 -4.74 7.30
CA VAL A 90 -8.38 -5.01 8.65
C VAL A 90 -9.37 -5.80 9.50
N ARG A 91 -10.68 -5.51 9.33
CA ARG A 91 -11.72 -6.26 10.01
C ARG A 91 -11.75 -7.73 9.55
N ARG A 92 -11.70 -7.97 8.24
CA ARG A 92 -11.65 -9.32 7.69
C ARG A 92 -10.43 -10.08 8.21
N ASP A 93 -9.26 -9.45 8.21
CA ASP A 93 -8.02 -10.06 8.69
C ASP A 93 -8.14 -10.44 10.18
N LEU A 94 -8.77 -9.61 11.01
CA LEU A 94 -9.06 -9.95 12.41
C LEU A 94 -10.07 -11.12 12.53
N GLU A 95 -11.14 -11.12 11.76
CA GLU A 95 -12.15 -12.18 11.74
C GLU A 95 -11.53 -13.53 11.34
N GLU A 96 -10.69 -13.56 10.30
CA GLU A 96 -9.96 -14.75 9.86
C GLU A 96 -8.98 -15.25 10.93
N MET A 97 -8.26 -14.35 11.60
CA MET A 97 -7.35 -14.70 12.68
C MET A 97 -8.09 -15.24 13.90
N VAL A 98 -9.23 -14.65 14.28
CA VAL A 98 -10.08 -15.15 15.38
C VAL A 98 -10.65 -16.54 15.04
N ALA A 99 -11.08 -16.75 13.80
CA ALA A 99 -11.53 -18.08 13.35
C ALA A 99 -10.41 -19.11 13.50
N TRP A 100 -9.19 -18.79 13.04
CA TRP A 100 -8.04 -19.70 13.19
C TRP A 100 -7.73 -20.01 14.66
N LEU A 101 -7.76 -19.00 15.55
CA LEU A 101 -7.56 -19.21 16.99
C LEU A 101 -8.66 -20.11 17.61
N ASN A 102 -9.91 -19.96 17.16
CA ASN A 102 -11.02 -20.83 17.58
C ASN A 102 -10.80 -22.26 17.14
N ASP A 103 -10.45 -22.50 15.88
CA ASP A 103 -10.25 -23.82 15.31
C ASP A 103 -9.08 -24.58 15.99
N ASN A 104 -8.12 -23.83 16.52
CA ASN A 104 -6.98 -24.37 17.27
C ASN A 104 -7.21 -24.39 18.80
N GLY A 105 -8.42 -24.07 19.29
CA GLY A 105 -8.78 -24.16 20.70
C GLY A 105 -8.18 -23.08 21.60
N LEU A 106 -7.57 -22.04 21.02
CA LEU A 106 -6.81 -20.99 21.73
C LEU A 106 -7.67 -19.80 22.18
N SER A 107 -8.81 -19.57 21.56
CA SER A 107 -9.63 -18.37 21.79
C SER A 107 -10.23 -18.24 23.17
N ASN A 108 -10.27 -19.31 23.98
CA ASN A 108 -10.78 -19.29 25.35
C ASN A 108 -9.74 -18.87 26.41
N GLU A 109 -8.47 -18.82 26.04
CA GLU A 109 -7.40 -18.35 26.92
C GLU A 109 -7.60 -16.89 27.31
N PRO A 110 -7.60 -16.51 28.61
CA PRO A 110 -7.92 -15.15 29.05
C PRO A 110 -7.03 -14.08 28.43
N VAL A 111 -5.71 -14.34 28.26
CA VAL A 111 -4.76 -13.40 27.70
C VAL A 111 -5.05 -13.18 26.19
N ILE A 112 -5.37 -14.25 25.46
CA ILE A 112 -5.72 -14.18 24.05
C ILE A 112 -7.03 -13.42 23.87
N ARG A 113 -8.04 -13.67 24.71
CA ARG A 113 -9.31 -12.94 24.68
C ARG A 113 -9.12 -11.44 24.92
N GLN A 114 -8.28 -11.06 25.90
CA GLN A 114 -7.95 -9.66 26.14
C GLN A 114 -7.29 -9.04 24.91
N ARG A 115 -6.33 -9.74 24.31
CA ARG A 115 -5.63 -9.25 23.11
C ARG A 115 -6.57 -9.09 21.91
N ILE A 116 -7.50 -10.01 21.70
CA ILE A 116 -8.53 -9.91 20.66
C ILE A 116 -9.41 -8.65 20.91
N ALA A 117 -9.77 -8.36 22.15
CA ALA A 117 -10.57 -7.17 22.48
C ALA A 117 -9.80 -5.87 22.19
N GLU A 118 -8.52 -5.80 22.51
CA GLU A 118 -7.64 -4.67 22.18
C GLU A 118 -7.52 -4.46 20.66
N LEU A 119 -7.29 -5.56 19.90
CA LEU A 119 -7.22 -5.51 18.46
C LEU A 119 -8.57 -5.11 17.83
N THR A 120 -9.68 -5.53 18.41
CA THR A 120 -11.02 -5.11 17.96
C THR A 120 -11.18 -3.58 18.09
N ALA A 121 -10.71 -2.99 19.18
CA ALA A 121 -10.74 -1.55 19.34
C ALA A 121 -9.85 -0.84 18.30
N GLN A 122 -8.65 -1.35 18.01
CA GLN A 122 -7.76 -0.81 16.98
C GLN A 122 -8.38 -0.92 15.57
N VAL A 123 -9.05 -2.03 15.27
CA VAL A 123 -9.78 -2.20 14.00
C VAL A 123 -10.89 -1.17 13.87
N MET A 124 -11.66 -0.91 14.94
CA MET A 124 -12.69 0.14 14.94
C MET A 124 -12.09 1.52 14.71
N GLU A 125 -10.95 1.83 15.35
CA GLU A 125 -10.21 3.09 15.12
C GLU A 125 -9.81 3.24 13.65
N THR A 126 -9.24 2.19 13.05
CA THR A 126 -8.87 2.16 11.63
C THR A 126 -10.08 2.39 10.73
N GLN A 127 -11.22 1.76 11.03
CA GLN A 127 -12.46 1.96 10.29
C GLN A 127 -12.97 3.40 10.38
N MET A 128 -12.94 4.00 11.54
CA MET A 128 -13.35 5.40 11.74
C MET A 128 -12.44 6.37 10.97
N MET A 129 -11.12 6.12 10.98
CA MET A 129 -10.19 6.92 10.18
C MET A 129 -10.44 6.79 8.67
N GLY A 130 -10.72 5.59 8.19
CA GLY A 130 -11.10 5.37 6.79
C GLY A 130 -12.39 6.11 6.41
N LEU A 131 -13.41 6.09 7.26
CA LEU A 131 -14.64 6.85 7.05
C LEU A 131 -14.39 8.37 7.04
N LYS A 132 -13.51 8.87 7.89
CA LYS A 132 -13.11 10.29 7.90
C LYS A 132 -12.45 10.71 6.57
N VAL A 133 -11.60 9.85 6.00
CA VAL A 133 -11.01 10.07 4.67
C VAL A 133 -12.10 10.16 3.61
N LEU A 134 -13.02 9.20 3.59
CA LEU A 134 -14.13 9.17 2.62
C LEU A 134 -15.05 10.40 2.75
N GLU A 135 -15.33 10.84 3.99
CA GLU A 135 -16.12 12.05 4.22
C GLU A 135 -15.39 13.29 3.69
N ALA A 136 -14.09 13.44 3.93
CA ALA A 136 -13.32 14.56 3.43
C ALA A 136 -13.36 14.60 1.89
N MET A 137 -13.13 13.47 1.23
CA MET A 137 -13.18 13.34 -0.23
C MET A 137 -14.59 13.67 -0.78
N SER A 138 -15.63 13.13 -0.20
CA SER A 138 -17.00 13.37 -0.66
C SER A 138 -17.42 14.84 -0.55
N ASN A 139 -16.80 15.57 0.36
CA ASN A 139 -17.00 17.03 0.55
C ASN A 139 -16.01 17.89 -0.25
N GLY A 140 -15.20 17.29 -1.13
CA GLY A 140 -14.18 18.00 -1.92
C GLY A 140 -13.07 18.63 -1.08
N LYS A 141 -12.81 18.10 0.12
CA LYS A 141 -11.73 18.56 1.01
C LYS A 141 -10.45 17.77 0.76
N ASP A 142 -9.31 18.39 1.03
CA ASP A 142 -8.03 17.69 1.03
C ASP A 142 -7.98 16.65 2.14
N ALA A 143 -7.86 15.39 1.76
CA ALA A 143 -7.77 14.24 2.66
C ALA A 143 -6.34 13.74 2.87
N THR A 144 -5.31 14.43 2.35
CA THR A 144 -3.91 13.96 2.31
C THR A 144 -3.38 13.57 3.69
N VAL A 145 -3.63 14.38 4.72
CA VAL A 145 -3.16 14.11 6.08
C VAL A 145 -3.93 12.96 6.71
N ASP A 146 -5.26 12.97 6.58
CA ASP A 146 -6.12 11.92 7.12
C ASP A 146 -5.82 10.56 6.47
N ALA A 147 -5.57 10.53 5.16
CA ALA A 147 -5.15 9.33 4.45
C ALA A 147 -3.76 8.83 4.90
N ALA A 148 -2.81 9.72 5.13
CA ALA A 148 -1.51 9.36 5.67
C ALA A 148 -1.61 8.78 7.09
N MET A 149 -2.45 9.34 7.96
CA MET A 149 -2.73 8.81 9.30
C MET A 149 -3.43 7.45 9.22
N ASN A 150 -4.46 7.34 8.38
CA ASN A 150 -5.18 6.08 8.16
C ASN A 150 -4.21 4.97 7.73
N LYS A 151 -3.34 5.24 6.76
CA LYS A 151 -2.33 4.28 6.29
C LYS A 151 -1.43 3.80 7.41
N ILE A 152 -0.93 4.68 8.25
CA ILE A 152 -0.05 4.32 9.39
C ILE A 152 -0.80 3.39 10.36
N ILE A 153 -2.00 3.78 10.79
CA ILE A 153 -2.80 3.02 11.75
C ILE A 153 -3.19 1.66 11.15
N HIS A 154 -3.68 1.64 9.91
CA HIS A 154 -4.06 0.42 9.19
C HIS A 154 -2.91 -0.58 9.16
N THR A 155 -1.74 -0.15 8.71
CA THR A 155 -0.55 -1.01 8.59
C THR A 155 -0.12 -1.60 9.93
N VAL A 156 -0.07 -0.76 10.98
CA VAL A 156 0.30 -1.23 12.33
C VAL A 156 -0.73 -2.24 12.83
N THR A 157 -2.02 -1.97 12.67
CA THR A 157 -3.08 -2.87 13.11
C THR A 157 -3.03 -4.22 12.38
N CYS A 158 -2.83 -4.23 11.06
CA CYS A 158 -2.63 -5.48 10.30
C CYS A 158 -1.48 -6.30 10.86
N GLN A 159 -0.32 -5.68 11.11
CA GLN A 159 0.84 -6.39 11.65
C GLN A 159 0.62 -6.89 13.07
N GLU A 160 -0.06 -6.12 13.92
CA GLU A 160 -0.38 -6.53 15.30
C GLU A 160 -1.37 -7.71 15.35
N ILE A 161 -2.37 -7.74 14.44
CA ILE A 161 -3.28 -8.88 14.31
C ILE A 161 -2.48 -10.14 14.03
N VAL A 162 -1.66 -10.14 13.01
CA VAL A 162 -0.92 -11.34 12.59
C VAL A 162 0.14 -11.74 13.60
N ARG A 163 0.89 -10.77 14.15
CA ARG A 163 1.89 -11.03 15.19
C ARG A 163 1.24 -11.73 16.39
N THR A 164 0.06 -11.30 16.79
CA THR A 164 -0.68 -11.94 17.89
C THR A 164 -0.92 -13.40 17.63
N VAL A 165 -1.35 -13.79 16.43
CA VAL A 165 -1.57 -15.20 16.10
C VAL A 165 -0.26 -15.99 16.03
N LEU A 166 0.80 -15.41 15.51
CA LEU A 166 2.12 -16.06 15.49
C LEU A 166 2.66 -16.29 16.91
N ASP A 167 2.48 -15.31 17.78
CA ASP A 167 2.97 -15.38 19.17
C ASP A 167 2.22 -16.44 20.00
N PHE A 168 0.93 -16.58 19.80
CA PHE A 168 0.09 -17.52 20.55
C PHE A 168 -0.14 -18.87 19.85
N GLY A 169 -0.08 -18.89 18.53
CA GLY A 169 -0.33 -20.09 17.72
C GLY A 169 0.87 -21.02 17.61
N GLY A 170 2.06 -20.56 18.00
CA GLY A 170 3.27 -21.38 17.94
C GLY A 170 3.67 -21.82 16.51
N PRO A 171 4.36 -22.98 16.38
CA PRO A 171 4.84 -23.45 15.08
C PRO A 171 3.74 -23.71 14.07
N GLU A 172 2.53 -24.05 14.51
CA GLU A 172 1.37 -24.36 13.67
C GLU A 172 0.93 -23.13 12.85
N ALA A 173 1.06 -21.93 13.43
CA ALA A 173 0.75 -20.67 12.76
C ALA A 173 1.78 -20.30 11.65
N LEU A 174 2.96 -20.92 11.65
CA LEU A 174 4.03 -20.70 10.69
C LEU A 174 4.03 -21.71 9.53
N VAL A 175 3.08 -22.66 9.52
CA VAL A 175 3.00 -23.63 8.44
C VAL A 175 2.56 -22.93 7.15
N ASN A 176 3.32 -23.15 6.09
CA ASN A 176 3.02 -22.59 4.77
C ASN A 176 1.60 -22.96 4.31
N GLY A 177 0.80 -21.95 4.00
CA GLY A 177 -0.61 -22.10 3.64
C GLY A 177 -1.58 -22.20 4.82
N ALA A 178 -1.12 -22.02 6.06
CA ALA A 178 -1.95 -22.02 7.27
C ALA A 178 -2.76 -20.72 7.50
N GLY A 179 -2.93 -19.87 6.53
CA GLY A 179 -3.65 -18.59 6.68
C GLY A 179 -2.82 -17.50 7.39
N PRO A 180 -2.51 -17.63 8.70
CA PRO A 180 -1.70 -16.64 9.43
C PRO A 180 -0.35 -16.36 8.80
N GLU A 181 0.34 -17.37 8.34
CA GLU A 181 1.65 -17.28 7.70
C GLU A 181 1.61 -16.44 6.42
N LEU A 182 0.60 -16.65 5.57
CA LEU A 182 0.44 -15.89 4.35
C LEU A 182 0.12 -14.42 4.64
N ILE A 183 -0.82 -14.16 5.55
CA ILE A 183 -1.19 -12.79 5.92
C ILE A 183 0.00 -12.06 6.57
N TRP A 184 0.82 -12.78 7.36
CA TRP A 184 2.05 -12.23 7.91
C TRP A 184 3.01 -11.76 6.81
N ARG A 185 3.30 -12.59 5.82
CA ARG A 185 4.16 -12.22 4.69
C ARG A 185 3.61 -11.01 3.93
N GLN A 186 2.31 -11.00 3.67
CA GLN A 186 1.63 -9.88 3.02
C GLN A 186 1.69 -8.59 3.85
N SER A 187 1.55 -8.68 5.18
CA SER A 187 1.57 -7.50 6.06
C SER A 187 2.90 -6.75 6.06
N LEU A 188 4.00 -7.40 5.67
CA LEU A 188 5.31 -6.75 5.58
C LEU A 188 5.36 -5.71 4.44
N THR A 189 4.73 -5.99 3.32
CA THR A 189 4.66 -5.07 2.18
C THR A 189 3.80 -3.84 2.44
N GLU A 190 2.83 -3.95 3.37
CA GLU A 190 1.94 -2.86 3.78
C GLU A 190 2.71 -1.63 4.30
N THR A 191 3.88 -1.83 4.91
CA THR A 191 4.69 -0.70 5.41
C THR A 191 5.38 0.08 4.30
N ILE A 192 5.44 -0.47 3.08
CA ILE A 192 6.14 0.07 1.91
C ILE A 192 5.14 0.60 0.87
N GLY A 193 4.15 -0.20 0.51
CA GLY A 193 3.14 0.12 -0.50
C GLY A 193 2.32 1.37 -0.16
N GLY A 194 1.90 2.13 -1.15
CA GLY A 194 1.14 3.38 -0.97
C GLY A 194 1.92 4.52 -0.29
N GLY A 195 3.26 4.42 -0.31
CA GLY A 195 4.20 5.28 0.40
C GLY A 195 4.61 4.70 1.75
N THR A 196 5.91 4.71 2.03
CA THR A 196 6.43 4.09 3.26
C THR A 196 5.86 4.75 4.52
N SER A 197 5.81 4.01 5.62
CA SER A 197 5.36 4.54 6.90
C SER A 197 6.14 5.79 7.34
N GLU A 198 7.42 5.89 6.98
CA GLU A 198 8.30 7.04 7.24
C GLU A 198 7.87 8.26 6.42
N ILE A 199 7.55 8.06 5.13
CA ILE A 199 7.02 9.12 4.27
C ILE A 199 5.66 9.60 4.79
N MET A 200 4.78 8.70 5.21
CA MET A 200 3.49 9.09 5.79
C MET A 200 3.65 9.91 7.08
N ARG A 201 4.56 9.50 7.97
CA ARG A 201 4.90 10.29 9.15
C ARG A 201 5.47 11.67 8.78
N SER A 202 6.28 11.75 7.73
CA SER A 202 6.78 13.03 7.21
C SER A 202 5.67 13.93 6.65
N VAL A 203 4.67 13.36 5.97
CA VAL A 203 3.49 14.11 5.52
C VAL A 203 2.73 14.69 6.71
N VAL A 204 2.42 13.86 7.71
CA VAL A 204 1.71 14.30 8.93
C VAL A 204 2.51 15.37 9.68
N SER A 205 3.82 15.17 9.88
CA SER A 205 4.65 16.13 10.62
C SER A 205 4.72 17.49 9.93
N ARG A 206 4.82 17.52 8.61
CA ARG A 206 4.91 18.77 7.85
C ARG A 206 3.56 19.48 7.73
N GLN A 207 2.53 18.76 7.34
CA GLN A 207 1.25 19.39 6.98
C GLN A 207 0.34 19.61 8.18
N LEU A 208 0.35 18.72 9.18
CA LEU A 208 -0.47 18.86 10.38
C LEU A 208 0.24 19.63 11.50
N LEU A 209 1.52 19.31 11.74
CA LEU A 209 2.25 19.83 12.88
C LEU A 209 3.18 21.00 12.53
N GLY A 210 3.35 21.33 11.25
CA GLY A 210 4.25 22.39 10.79
C GLY A 210 5.74 22.10 11.09
N LEU A 211 6.12 20.84 11.28
CA LEU A 211 7.47 20.41 11.60
C LEU A 211 8.25 20.04 10.35
N GLY A 212 9.43 20.61 10.18
CA GLY A 212 10.36 20.31 9.10
C GLY A 212 10.07 21.09 7.81
N SER A 213 10.96 21.99 7.52
CA SER A 213 11.12 22.65 6.20
C SER A 213 12.05 21.84 5.31
#